data_10d33efabf77830dc71b1c349533de80
#
_entry.id   10d33efabf77830dc71b1c349533de80
#
_cell.length_a   1.000
_cell.length_b   1.000
_cell.length_c   1.000
_cell.angle_alpha   90.00
_cell.angle_beta   90.00
_cell.angle_gamma   90.00
#
_symmetry.space_group_name_H-M   'P 1'
#
loop_
_entity.id
_entity.type
_entity.pdbx_description
1 polymer ?
#
loop_
_entity_poly.entity_id
_entity_poly.type
_entity_poly.pdbx_seq_one_letter_code
_entity_poly.pdbx_strand_id
1 'polypeptide(L)'
;MVIGCRRTLSKHSYSVSAMPSFAAIFARKPISASAKANDTKVREHRCRALVIGSGFGGSIAAYRLSQKGIDTVVLERGRRWITSKENDVFASTRHLDGRANWLNGTDLFTYAVPPTGKRPEEPLDKYVGLVEHLHEDGMYVLAPAAVGGGSLVYNSCLVQPSEENFYACFPREVDYAQMNSDFYPEVVRMMGAGPIPDDVLQSKHYHGARLMNQLAVAAGVPIHRINTASDWNVIRDEIYGRRRPCAIEGDIWYGANSGYKNSLDKNYLKHAEDSGYVKVQPLCNVLEIAEKGGKYHVTYARIDEHGNELAREKYISDCLFMGAGSMGTTKLLVKAKHKGGLPNLDDSIGQMWGNNGDTFGHFSIGSPAGSHEGGPAHLVATDWKDNPMGPQTCIAYPDHTLPQDAIQYLGMSIPSEKGYFDYDQASDKVTLHWANANTEKTRERMRLTLTKFAQSLPDPEKAKQAVASIEVGGGDATAHPCGGVTMGYAADHFGRVKGYKGLYVTDAAFIPLGTAACNPALTTAAFAERSMQEILSTDLA
;
A
#
# COMPACT_ATOMS: atom_id res chain seq x y z
N MET A 1 -5.92 -41.85 -64.31
CA MET A 1 -6.50 -42.80 -63.40
C MET A 1 -6.62 -42.11 -62.04
N VAL A 2 -7.84 -41.75 -61.72
CA VAL A 2 -8.19 -40.88 -60.59
C VAL A 2 -8.55 -41.75 -59.41
N ILE A 3 -7.98 -41.53 -58.21
CA ILE A 3 -8.55 -42.02 -56.97
C ILE A 3 -8.62 -40.85 -55.97
N GLY A 4 -9.83 -40.36 -55.78
CA GLY A 4 -10.15 -39.36 -54.77
C GLY A 4 -10.29 -40.01 -53.41
N CYS A 5 -9.86 -39.29 -52.41
CA CYS A 5 -10.17 -39.61 -50.98
C CYS A 5 -10.84 -38.41 -50.36
N ARG A 6 -12.17 -38.50 -50.19
CA ARG A 6 -12.97 -37.58 -49.39
C ARG A 6 -12.75 -37.93 -47.92
N ARG A 7 -12.30 -36.97 -47.10
CA ARG A 7 -12.41 -37.03 -45.64
C ARG A 7 -13.57 -36.17 -45.15
N THR A 8 -14.52 -36.83 -44.58
CA THR A 8 -15.72 -36.33 -43.90
C THR A 8 -15.31 -35.60 -42.61
N LEU A 9 -15.73 -34.33 -42.50
CA LEU A 9 -15.66 -33.58 -41.23
C LEU A 9 -16.84 -33.97 -40.35
N SER A 10 -16.55 -34.62 -39.22
CA SER A 10 -17.54 -34.85 -38.18
C SER A 10 -17.64 -33.60 -37.27
N LYS A 11 -18.81 -33.00 -37.23
CA LYS A 11 -19.18 -31.97 -36.26
C LYS A 11 -19.38 -32.62 -34.91
N HIS A 12 -18.52 -32.33 -33.94
CA HIS A 12 -18.80 -32.62 -32.53
C HIS A 12 -19.38 -31.35 -31.88
N SER A 13 -20.66 -31.43 -31.60
CA SER A 13 -21.37 -30.49 -30.71
C SER A 13 -20.98 -30.76 -29.27
N TYR A 14 -20.32 -29.82 -28.60
CA TYR A 14 -20.13 -29.86 -27.17
C TYR A 14 -21.40 -29.32 -26.49
N SER A 15 -22.09 -30.18 -25.76
CA SER A 15 -23.14 -29.79 -24.86
C SER A 15 -22.54 -29.10 -23.63
N VAL A 16 -23.00 -27.89 -23.35
CA VAL A 16 -22.74 -27.19 -22.10
C VAL A 16 -23.52 -27.85 -21.00
N SER A 17 -22.87 -28.65 -20.16
CA SER A 17 -23.45 -29.14 -18.92
C SER A 17 -23.39 -28.05 -17.86
N ALA A 18 -24.55 -27.70 -17.29
CA ALA A 18 -24.69 -26.74 -16.20
C ALA A 18 -23.85 -27.16 -14.99
N MET A 19 -23.04 -26.23 -14.49
CA MET A 19 -22.35 -26.40 -13.19
C MET A 19 -23.35 -26.32 -12.05
N PRO A 20 -23.23 -27.19 -11.03
CA PRO A 20 -24.06 -27.11 -9.84
C PRO A 20 -23.66 -25.92 -8.97
N SER A 21 -24.68 -25.29 -8.37
CA SER A 21 -24.57 -24.14 -7.47
C SER A 21 -23.65 -24.41 -6.25
N PHE A 22 -22.80 -23.45 -5.92
CA PHE A 22 -21.83 -23.46 -4.81
C PHE A 22 -22.46 -23.37 -3.39
N ALA A 23 -23.61 -23.97 -3.13
CA ALA A 23 -24.32 -23.83 -1.85
C ALA A 23 -24.27 -25.05 -0.91
N ALA A 24 -23.38 -26.04 -1.12
CA ALA A 24 -23.50 -27.30 -0.38
C ALA A 24 -22.21 -27.93 0.18
N ILE A 25 -21.17 -27.19 0.51
CA ILE A 25 -19.92 -27.76 1.10
C ILE A 25 -19.42 -27.00 2.34
N PHE A 26 -20.25 -26.45 3.22
CA PHE A 26 -19.76 -25.99 4.53
C PHE A 26 -20.79 -26.24 5.65
N ALA A 27 -21.10 -27.52 5.92
CA ALA A 27 -21.67 -27.91 7.20
C ALA A 27 -20.60 -28.67 8.01
N ARG A 28 -19.62 -27.96 8.60
CA ARG A 28 -18.85 -28.51 9.72
C ARG A 28 -19.49 -28.04 11.02
N LYS A 29 -19.90 -29.00 11.84
CA LYS A 29 -20.42 -28.78 13.21
C LYS A 29 -19.39 -27.99 14.01
N PRO A 30 -19.77 -26.96 14.80
CA PRO A 30 -18.87 -26.30 15.70
C PRO A 30 -18.43 -27.28 16.79
N ILE A 31 -17.13 -27.47 16.92
CA ILE A 31 -16.54 -28.09 18.09
C ILE A 31 -16.66 -27.06 19.21
N SER A 32 -17.54 -27.31 20.17
CA SER A 32 -17.62 -26.50 21.39
C SER A 32 -16.43 -26.80 22.28
N ALA A 33 -15.35 -26.03 22.12
CA ALA A 33 -14.33 -25.91 23.14
C ALA A 33 -14.84 -24.91 24.19
N SER A 34 -15.41 -25.39 25.28
CA SER A 34 -15.62 -24.59 26.46
C SER A 34 -14.26 -24.30 27.10
N ALA A 35 -13.60 -23.25 26.63
CA ALA A 35 -12.50 -22.63 27.37
C ALA A 35 -13.14 -22.00 28.62
N LYS A 36 -12.85 -22.56 29.80
CA LYS A 36 -13.09 -21.89 31.07
C LYS A 36 -12.43 -20.53 31.00
N ALA A 37 -13.22 -19.47 31.07
CA ALA A 37 -12.73 -18.12 31.26
C ALA A 37 -11.96 -18.09 32.60
N ASN A 38 -10.65 -18.21 32.52
CA ASN A 38 -9.79 -17.81 33.61
C ASN A 38 -9.91 -16.28 33.67
N ASP A 39 -10.39 -15.77 34.78
CA ASP A 39 -10.46 -14.35 35.14
C ASP A 39 -9.02 -13.84 35.38
N THR A 40 -8.21 -13.84 34.32
CA THR A 40 -6.85 -13.32 34.33
C THR A 40 -6.95 -11.81 34.18
N LYS A 41 -6.74 -11.10 35.28
CA LYS A 41 -6.66 -9.64 35.35
C LYS A 41 -5.80 -9.14 34.18
N VAL A 42 -6.41 -8.38 33.24
CA VAL A 42 -5.72 -7.80 32.07
C VAL A 42 -4.54 -6.98 32.57
N ARG A 43 -3.34 -7.29 32.11
CA ARG A 43 -2.12 -6.57 32.50
C ARG A 43 -2.17 -5.16 31.92
N GLU A 44 -2.02 -4.15 32.80
CA GLU A 44 -2.03 -2.75 32.44
C GLU A 44 -0.61 -2.18 32.36
N HIS A 45 -0.36 -1.38 31.33
CA HIS A 45 0.86 -0.63 31.11
C HIS A 45 0.54 0.85 30.95
N ARG A 46 1.53 1.72 31.12
CA ARG A 46 1.37 3.16 30.98
C ARG A 46 2.50 3.73 30.15
N CYS A 47 2.18 4.75 29.36
CA CYS A 47 3.12 5.60 28.64
C CYS A 47 2.54 7.00 28.50
N ARG A 48 3.35 7.98 28.17
CA ARG A 48 2.86 9.33 27.90
C ARG A 48 2.17 9.40 26.54
N ALA A 49 2.80 8.87 25.50
CA ALA A 49 2.21 8.79 24.16
C ALA A 49 2.11 7.33 23.68
N LEU A 50 0.99 6.98 23.09
CA LEU A 50 0.79 5.70 22.42
C LEU A 50 0.57 5.91 20.94
N VAL A 51 1.27 5.15 20.10
CA VAL A 51 1.13 5.15 18.65
C VAL A 51 0.60 3.79 18.21
N ILE A 52 -0.46 3.74 17.42
CA ILE A 52 -0.99 2.50 16.85
C ILE A 52 -0.57 2.43 15.39
N GLY A 53 0.25 1.43 15.06
CA GLY A 53 0.84 1.23 13.74
C GLY A 53 2.18 1.92 13.55
N SER A 54 3.07 1.29 12.79
CA SER A 54 4.45 1.70 12.55
C SER A 54 4.72 2.02 11.07
N GLY A 55 3.68 2.34 10.30
CA GLY A 55 3.77 2.84 8.93
C GLY A 55 4.27 4.29 8.86
N PHE A 56 4.10 4.96 7.71
CA PHE A 56 4.64 6.32 7.50
C PHE A 56 4.23 7.30 8.60
N GLY A 57 2.94 7.42 8.89
CA GLY A 57 2.47 8.35 9.91
C GLY A 57 2.93 8.01 11.31
N GLY A 58 2.80 6.73 11.71
CA GLY A 58 3.19 6.29 13.07
C GLY A 58 4.70 6.37 13.32
N SER A 59 5.53 6.05 12.32
CA SER A 59 6.99 6.16 12.41
C SER A 59 7.45 7.61 12.60
N ILE A 60 6.85 8.54 11.85
CA ILE A 60 7.15 9.96 11.94
C ILE A 60 6.68 10.52 13.28
N ALA A 61 5.46 10.18 13.70
CA ALA A 61 4.96 10.57 15.02
C ALA A 61 5.91 10.10 16.14
N ALA A 62 6.29 8.83 16.13
CA ALA A 62 7.21 8.27 17.13
C ALA A 62 8.57 8.98 17.12
N TYR A 63 9.14 9.25 15.94
CA TYR A 63 10.42 9.95 15.82
C TYR A 63 10.33 11.39 16.34
N ARG A 64 9.31 12.15 15.96
CA ARG A 64 9.14 13.54 16.40
C ARG A 64 8.86 13.63 17.91
N LEU A 65 8.09 12.70 18.47
CA LEU A 65 7.88 12.58 19.92
C LEU A 65 9.20 12.28 20.65
N SER A 66 10.04 11.41 20.09
CA SER A 66 11.35 11.09 20.70
C SER A 66 12.27 12.30 20.75
N GLN A 67 12.25 13.17 19.74
CA GLN A 67 13.04 14.42 19.72
C GLN A 67 12.62 15.40 20.82
N LYS A 68 11.41 15.28 21.35
CA LYS A 68 10.91 16.04 22.51
C LYS A 68 11.09 15.30 23.83
N GLY A 69 11.76 14.14 23.84
CA GLY A 69 11.95 13.33 25.06
C GLY A 69 10.64 12.77 25.63
N ILE A 70 9.63 12.53 24.79
CA ILE A 70 8.33 12.00 25.21
C ILE A 70 8.38 10.48 25.20
N ASP A 71 8.17 9.85 26.38
CA ASP A 71 8.05 8.39 26.51
C ASP A 71 6.90 7.87 25.64
N THR A 72 7.24 7.04 24.65
CA THR A 72 6.35 6.64 23.58
C THR A 72 6.43 5.14 23.34
N VAL A 73 5.25 4.51 23.21
CA VAL A 73 5.14 3.11 22.78
C VAL A 73 4.44 3.06 21.42
N VAL A 74 5.00 2.25 20.52
CA VAL A 74 4.39 1.95 19.22
C VAL A 74 3.90 0.52 19.23
N LEU A 75 2.59 0.29 19.05
CA LEU A 75 2.00 -1.04 18.88
C LEU A 75 1.87 -1.35 17.41
N GLU A 76 2.54 -2.41 16.94
CA GLU A 76 2.47 -2.88 15.56
C GLU A 76 1.92 -4.32 15.54
N ARG A 77 0.89 -4.57 14.72
CA ARG A 77 0.32 -5.92 14.60
C ARG A 77 1.24 -6.90 13.89
N GLY A 78 2.00 -6.39 12.90
CA GLY A 78 2.95 -7.18 12.12
C GLY A 78 4.25 -7.44 12.87
N ARG A 79 5.04 -8.36 12.34
CA ARG A 79 6.35 -8.70 12.89
C ARG A 79 7.44 -7.73 12.41
N ARG A 80 8.59 -7.73 13.10
CA ARG A 80 9.81 -7.09 12.62
C ARG A 80 10.58 -8.04 11.70
N TRP A 81 10.94 -7.54 10.53
CA TRP A 81 11.71 -8.26 9.52
C TRP A 81 13.14 -7.73 9.46
N ILE A 82 14.09 -8.53 9.91
CA ILE A 82 15.50 -8.14 9.94
C ILE A 82 16.21 -8.79 8.76
N THR A 83 16.58 -7.98 7.76
CA THR A 83 17.33 -8.45 6.60
C THR A 83 18.72 -8.91 7.00
N SER A 84 19.18 -10.04 6.46
CA SER A 84 20.54 -10.55 6.61
C SER A 84 21.18 -10.78 5.23
N LYS A 85 22.52 -10.86 5.20
CA LYS A 85 23.24 -11.18 3.96
C LYS A 85 23.13 -12.67 3.61
N GLU A 86 22.90 -13.50 4.62
CA GLU A 86 22.97 -14.96 4.54
C GLU A 86 21.62 -15.61 4.27
N ASN A 87 20.54 -15.01 4.79
CA ASN A 87 19.22 -15.66 4.80
C ASN A 87 18.19 -14.92 3.94
N ASP A 88 17.30 -15.67 3.32
CA ASP A 88 16.07 -15.16 2.72
C ASP A 88 15.03 -14.90 3.81
N VAL A 89 14.89 -13.64 4.18
CA VAL A 89 13.97 -13.19 5.22
C VAL A 89 12.56 -13.06 4.67
N PHE A 90 12.43 -12.53 3.45
CA PHE A 90 11.16 -12.32 2.78
C PHE A 90 10.87 -13.43 1.77
N ALA A 91 9.59 -13.68 1.49
CA ALA A 91 9.18 -14.44 0.31
C ALA A 91 9.65 -13.72 -0.96
N SER A 92 9.97 -14.50 -2.00
CA SER A 92 10.20 -13.96 -3.34
C SER A 92 8.90 -13.95 -4.14
N THR A 93 8.74 -13.01 -5.06
CA THR A 93 7.60 -12.97 -5.99
C THR A 93 7.49 -14.27 -6.82
N ARG A 94 8.62 -14.93 -7.05
CA ARG A 94 8.68 -16.19 -7.81
C ARG A 94 8.46 -17.45 -6.95
N HIS A 95 8.61 -17.32 -5.63
CA HIS A 95 8.48 -18.43 -4.66
C HIS A 95 7.75 -17.93 -3.43
N LEU A 96 6.42 -17.91 -3.53
CA LEU A 96 5.54 -17.46 -2.44
C LEU A 96 5.42 -18.54 -1.36
N ASP A 97 5.46 -18.10 -0.11
CA ASP A 97 5.17 -18.89 1.08
C ASP A 97 4.39 -18.07 2.12
N GLY A 98 4.13 -18.61 3.31
CA GLY A 98 3.36 -17.93 4.36
C GLY A 98 3.87 -16.54 4.75
N ARG A 99 5.14 -16.22 4.45
CA ARG A 99 5.73 -14.90 4.72
C ARG A 99 5.16 -13.79 3.82
N ALA A 100 4.52 -14.13 2.70
CA ALA A 100 3.89 -13.16 1.80
C ALA A 100 2.60 -12.58 2.41
N ASN A 101 1.74 -13.44 2.99
CA ASN A 101 0.37 -13.10 3.34
C ASN A 101 0.14 -13.02 4.86
N TRP A 102 -0.60 -11.99 5.30
CA TRP A 102 -1.01 -11.84 6.70
C TRP A 102 -2.18 -12.76 7.03
N LEU A 103 -1.89 -13.84 7.79
CA LEU A 103 -2.86 -14.79 8.38
C LEU A 103 -3.85 -15.44 7.41
N ASN A 104 -3.63 -15.32 6.12
CA ASN A 104 -4.46 -15.89 5.08
C ASN A 104 -3.59 -16.58 4.02
N GLY A 105 -3.68 -17.90 3.92
CA GLY A 105 -2.91 -18.69 2.97
C GLY A 105 -3.55 -18.85 1.58
N THR A 106 -4.78 -18.38 1.38
CA THR A 106 -5.53 -18.63 0.14
C THR A 106 -5.56 -17.45 -0.83
N ASP A 107 -5.39 -16.22 -0.32
CA ASP A 107 -5.42 -15.02 -1.13
C ASP A 107 -4.02 -14.73 -1.66
N LEU A 108 -3.89 -14.82 -2.96
CA LEU A 108 -2.70 -14.37 -3.68
C LEU A 108 -3.10 -13.15 -4.50
N PHE A 109 -2.30 -12.11 -4.39
CA PHE A 109 -2.42 -10.99 -5.31
C PHE A 109 -2.23 -11.53 -6.73
N THR A 110 -3.25 -11.43 -7.57
CA THR A 110 -3.27 -12.03 -8.91
C THR A 110 -2.11 -11.60 -9.78
N TYR A 111 -1.56 -10.42 -9.52
CA TYR A 111 -0.37 -9.89 -10.20
C TYR A 111 0.97 -10.42 -9.66
N ALA A 112 0.96 -11.20 -8.59
CA ALA A 112 2.16 -11.84 -8.05
C ALA A 112 2.32 -13.30 -8.45
N VAL A 113 1.39 -13.85 -9.23
CA VAL A 113 1.46 -15.22 -9.74
C VAL A 113 2.14 -15.19 -11.09
N PRO A 114 3.33 -15.78 -11.27
CA PRO A 114 4.01 -15.83 -12.57
C PRO A 114 3.11 -16.46 -13.65
N PRO A 115 3.19 -16.05 -14.92
CA PRO A 115 2.41 -16.64 -16.01
C PRO A 115 2.68 -18.13 -16.21
N THR A 116 3.89 -18.56 -15.82
CA THR A 116 4.29 -19.97 -15.73
C THR A 116 4.04 -20.54 -14.32
N GLY A 117 3.66 -19.67 -13.38
CA GLY A 117 3.43 -19.98 -11.98
C GLY A 117 2.09 -20.63 -11.83
N LYS A 118 2.10 -21.87 -11.49
CA LYS A 118 1.00 -22.47 -10.77
C LYS A 118 0.77 -21.62 -9.53
N ARG A 119 -0.48 -21.21 -9.26
CA ARG A 119 -0.87 -20.91 -7.88
C ARG A 119 -0.33 -22.06 -7.04
N PRO A 120 0.23 -21.81 -5.84
CA PRO A 120 0.58 -22.91 -4.95
C PRO A 120 -0.58 -23.91 -4.96
N GLU A 121 -0.30 -25.18 -5.25
CA GLU A 121 -1.33 -26.23 -5.30
C GLU A 121 -2.01 -26.38 -3.94
N GLU A 122 -1.30 -25.98 -2.89
CA GLU A 122 -1.75 -25.96 -1.49
C GLU A 122 -1.86 -24.52 -0.99
N PRO A 123 -2.79 -24.23 -0.09
CA PRO A 123 -2.85 -22.95 0.63
C PRO A 123 -1.50 -22.68 1.32
N LEU A 124 -1.04 -21.43 1.29
CA LEU A 124 0.14 -21.03 2.04
C LEU A 124 -0.09 -21.22 3.55
N ASP A 125 0.96 -21.51 4.29
CA ASP A 125 0.89 -21.63 5.74
C ASP A 125 0.34 -20.34 6.36
N LYS A 126 -0.56 -20.50 7.34
CA LYS A 126 -1.05 -19.36 8.12
C LYS A 126 0.09 -18.76 8.92
N TYR A 127 0.48 -17.54 8.57
CA TYR A 127 1.63 -16.85 9.15
C TYR A 127 1.38 -15.34 9.23
N VAL A 128 2.10 -14.65 10.09
CA VAL A 128 2.10 -13.18 10.16
C VAL A 128 2.98 -12.62 9.03
N GLY A 129 2.57 -12.89 7.78
CA GLY A 129 3.25 -12.42 6.59
C GLY A 129 3.07 -10.92 6.35
N LEU A 130 3.56 -10.42 5.22
CA LEU A 130 3.68 -8.98 4.96
C LEU A 130 2.38 -8.28 4.58
N VAL A 131 1.49 -8.95 3.82
CA VAL A 131 0.35 -8.29 3.19
C VAL A 131 -0.97 -8.92 3.61
N GLU A 132 -1.85 -8.14 4.19
CA GLU A 132 -3.25 -8.52 4.40
C GLU A 132 -4.06 -8.20 3.16
N HIS A 133 -4.87 -9.15 2.74
CA HIS A 133 -5.78 -9.08 1.61
C HIS A 133 -7.20 -8.83 2.13
N LEU A 134 -7.68 -7.59 1.97
CA LEU A 134 -8.99 -7.17 2.46
C LEU A 134 -10.01 -7.19 1.31
N HIS A 135 -10.97 -8.10 1.40
CA HIS A 135 -12.12 -8.16 0.51
C HIS A 135 -13.26 -7.36 1.13
N GLU A 136 -13.46 -6.16 0.65
CA GLU A 136 -14.49 -5.23 1.09
C GLU A 136 -15.66 -5.22 0.09
N ASP A 137 -16.74 -4.49 0.39
CA ASP A 137 -17.86 -4.39 -0.52
C ASP A 137 -17.50 -3.49 -1.72
N GLY A 138 -17.24 -4.12 -2.87
CA GLY A 138 -16.83 -3.46 -4.11
C GLY A 138 -15.36 -3.03 -4.19
N MET A 139 -14.52 -3.39 -3.21
CA MET A 139 -13.11 -2.99 -3.22
C MET A 139 -12.20 -4.08 -2.64
N TYR A 140 -11.11 -4.35 -3.35
CA TYR A 140 -10.01 -5.18 -2.87
C TYR A 140 -8.85 -4.31 -2.41
N VAL A 141 -8.42 -4.44 -1.16
CA VAL A 141 -7.37 -3.58 -0.59
C VAL A 141 -6.19 -4.41 -0.09
N LEU A 142 -4.99 -4.02 -0.49
CA LEU A 142 -3.74 -4.55 0.02
C LEU A 142 -3.27 -3.71 1.21
N ALA A 143 -3.19 -4.31 2.39
CA ALA A 143 -2.83 -3.63 3.62
C ALA A 143 -1.58 -4.28 4.24
N PRO A 144 -0.41 -3.61 4.24
CA PRO A 144 0.80 -4.15 4.85
C PRO A 144 0.68 -4.29 6.37
N ALA A 145 1.29 -5.37 6.92
CA ALA A 145 1.36 -5.66 8.35
C ALA A 145 2.79 -6.02 8.76
N ALA A 146 3.59 -5.02 9.11
CA ALA A 146 4.99 -5.17 9.50
C ALA A 146 5.50 -3.93 10.23
N VAL A 147 6.55 -4.08 11.05
CA VAL A 147 7.30 -2.92 11.55
C VAL A 147 7.91 -2.17 10.36
N GLY A 148 7.47 -0.91 10.15
CA GLY A 148 7.77 -0.11 8.97
C GLY A 148 6.63 -0.06 7.94
N GLY A 149 5.55 -0.82 8.16
CA GLY A 149 4.33 -0.78 7.35
C GLY A 149 4.58 -0.93 5.84
N GLY A 150 3.89 -0.11 5.05
CA GLY A 150 3.95 -0.12 3.58
C GLY A 150 5.34 0.10 2.97
N SER A 151 6.29 0.66 3.73
CA SER A 151 7.64 0.89 3.22
C SER A 151 8.46 -0.39 2.96
N LEU A 152 8.00 -1.54 3.45
CA LEU A 152 8.63 -2.82 3.16
C LEU A 152 8.19 -3.37 1.79
N VAL A 153 6.95 -3.08 1.37
CA VAL A 153 6.33 -3.69 0.18
C VAL A 153 6.15 -2.72 -1.00
N TYR A 154 6.26 -1.41 -0.79
CA TYR A 154 6.09 -0.41 -1.83
C TYR A 154 7.22 -0.40 -2.87
N ASN A 155 7.00 0.27 -4.01
CA ASN A 155 8.01 0.46 -5.07
C ASN A 155 9.04 1.56 -4.74
N SER A 156 9.22 1.90 -3.48
CA SER A 156 10.13 2.95 -3.00
C SER A 156 9.92 4.35 -3.61
N CYS A 157 8.86 4.56 -4.38
CA CYS A 157 8.59 5.79 -5.13
C CYS A 157 8.14 6.92 -4.20
N LEU A 158 8.78 8.08 -4.34
CA LEU A 158 8.41 9.32 -3.66
C LEU A 158 8.05 10.37 -4.71
N VAL A 159 6.84 10.27 -5.27
CA VAL A 159 6.34 11.17 -6.31
C VAL A 159 5.66 12.37 -5.65
N GLN A 160 6.11 13.57 -6.01
CA GLN A 160 5.53 14.82 -5.53
C GLN A 160 4.47 15.33 -6.52
N PRO A 161 3.27 15.74 -6.06
CA PRO A 161 2.27 16.34 -6.93
C PRO A 161 2.66 17.74 -7.41
N SER A 162 2.11 18.17 -8.54
CA SER A 162 2.14 19.58 -8.90
C SER A 162 1.25 20.40 -7.96
N GLU A 163 1.49 21.70 -7.87
CA GLU A 163 0.63 22.61 -7.09
C GLU A 163 -0.84 22.55 -7.55
N GLU A 164 -1.07 22.50 -8.85
CA GLU A 164 -2.40 22.39 -9.45
C GLU A 164 -3.12 21.13 -8.98
N ASN A 165 -2.49 19.95 -9.12
CA ASN A 165 -3.06 18.68 -8.68
C ASN A 165 -3.22 18.61 -7.16
N PHE A 166 -2.28 19.22 -6.42
CA PHE A 166 -2.37 19.30 -4.97
C PHE A 166 -3.66 20.03 -4.53
N TYR A 167 -3.91 21.20 -5.07
CA TYR A 167 -5.11 21.97 -4.72
C TYR A 167 -6.41 21.43 -5.34
N ALA A 168 -6.34 20.47 -6.24
CA ALA A 168 -7.50 19.69 -6.65
C ALA A 168 -7.94 18.64 -5.60
N CYS A 169 -7.06 18.28 -4.67
CA CYS A 169 -7.32 17.29 -3.61
C CYS A 169 -7.35 17.89 -2.21
N PHE A 170 -6.54 18.91 -1.95
CA PHE A 170 -6.34 19.46 -0.62
C PHE A 170 -6.89 20.88 -0.49
N PRO A 171 -7.36 21.27 0.72
CA PRO A 171 -7.89 22.62 0.95
C PRO A 171 -6.78 23.68 0.90
N ARG A 172 -7.17 24.93 0.61
CA ARG A 172 -6.23 26.06 0.49
C ARG A 172 -5.57 26.45 1.82
N GLU A 173 -6.12 26.01 2.95
CA GLU A 173 -5.54 26.16 4.29
C GLU A 173 -4.25 25.35 4.47
N VAL A 174 -3.98 24.40 3.57
CA VAL A 174 -2.69 23.72 3.50
C VAL A 174 -1.84 24.42 2.45
N ASP A 175 -0.82 25.14 2.89
CA ASP A 175 0.08 25.87 2.01
C ASP A 175 1.01 24.92 1.24
N TYR A 176 0.81 24.84 -0.09
CA TYR A 176 1.68 24.03 -0.96
C TYR A 176 3.13 24.56 -0.99
N ALA A 177 3.34 25.88 -0.90
CA ALA A 177 4.69 26.42 -0.89
C ALA A 177 5.48 25.90 0.31
N GLN A 178 4.86 25.85 1.50
CA GLN A 178 5.46 25.25 2.69
C GLN A 178 5.66 23.74 2.54
N MET A 179 4.68 23.01 1.99
CA MET A 179 4.86 21.58 1.72
C MET A 179 6.06 21.34 0.82
N ASN A 180 6.23 22.15 -0.22
CA ASN A 180 7.30 22.05 -1.21
C ASN A 180 8.68 22.45 -0.67
N SER A 181 8.77 23.48 0.21
CA SER A 181 10.05 23.95 0.75
C SER A 181 10.55 23.16 1.96
N ASP A 182 9.64 22.69 2.82
CA ASP A 182 9.97 22.15 4.13
C ASP A 182 9.73 20.64 4.22
N PHE A 183 8.49 20.19 4.00
CA PHE A 183 8.08 18.85 4.38
C PHE A 183 8.42 17.78 3.35
N TYR A 184 8.22 18.01 2.05
CA TYR A 184 8.63 17.06 1.03
C TYR A 184 10.15 16.83 1.01
N PRO A 185 11.01 17.87 1.06
CA PRO A 185 12.45 17.69 1.13
C PRO A 185 12.92 16.97 2.41
N GLU A 186 12.29 17.24 3.56
CA GLU A 186 12.60 16.55 4.81
C GLU A 186 12.36 15.06 4.72
N VAL A 187 11.21 14.64 4.17
CA VAL A 187 10.90 13.23 3.96
C VAL A 187 11.91 12.57 3.00
N VAL A 188 12.21 13.22 1.86
CA VAL A 188 13.19 12.72 0.89
C VAL A 188 14.55 12.51 1.56
N ARG A 189 15.01 13.49 2.36
CA ARG A 189 16.26 13.43 3.12
C ARG A 189 16.25 12.28 4.14
N MET A 190 15.20 12.18 4.95
CA MET A 190 15.09 11.16 6.00
C MET A 190 15.00 9.75 5.45
N MET A 191 14.31 9.57 4.32
CA MET A 191 14.22 8.29 3.62
C MET A 191 15.50 7.94 2.83
N GLY A 192 16.51 8.82 2.79
CA GLY A 192 17.70 8.62 1.99
C GLY A 192 17.39 8.40 0.51
N ALA A 193 16.36 9.11 0.02
CA ALA A 193 15.85 8.91 -1.33
C ALA A 193 16.59 9.80 -2.35
N GLY A 194 16.70 9.31 -3.56
CA GLY A 194 17.30 10.03 -4.68
C GLY A 194 16.94 9.41 -6.03
N PRO A 195 17.21 10.11 -7.14
CA PRO A 195 16.95 9.61 -8.48
C PRO A 195 17.88 8.44 -8.84
N ILE A 196 17.39 7.59 -9.77
CA ILE A 196 18.23 6.50 -10.30
C ILE A 196 19.51 7.06 -10.95
N PRO A 197 20.71 6.55 -10.57
CA PRO A 197 21.96 6.93 -11.20
C PRO A 197 22.07 6.44 -12.63
N ASP A 198 22.84 7.17 -13.47
CA ASP A 198 22.99 6.84 -14.89
C ASP A 198 23.62 5.46 -15.11
N ASP A 199 24.63 5.08 -14.33
CA ASP A 199 25.29 3.78 -14.44
C ASP A 199 24.34 2.62 -14.16
N VAL A 200 23.42 2.79 -13.22
CA VAL A 200 22.37 1.80 -12.93
C VAL A 200 21.33 1.77 -14.04
N LEU A 201 20.81 2.93 -14.46
CA LEU A 201 19.80 3.04 -15.53
C LEU A 201 20.31 2.46 -16.86
N GLN A 202 21.60 2.62 -17.19
CA GLN A 202 22.21 2.11 -18.41
C GLN A 202 22.61 0.63 -18.32
N SER A 203 22.54 0.00 -17.16
CA SER A 203 22.81 -1.43 -17.03
C SER A 203 21.77 -2.28 -17.81
N LYS A 204 22.16 -3.52 -18.14
CA LYS A 204 21.27 -4.43 -18.89
C LYS A 204 19.92 -4.67 -18.20
N HIS A 205 19.89 -4.63 -16.87
CA HIS A 205 18.73 -4.96 -16.05
C HIS A 205 17.63 -3.88 -16.03
N TYR A 206 17.89 -2.67 -16.57
CA TYR A 206 16.93 -1.56 -16.56
C TYR A 206 16.43 -1.22 -17.97
N HIS A 207 16.33 -2.23 -18.84
CA HIS A 207 15.81 -2.06 -20.20
C HIS A 207 14.37 -1.52 -20.20
N GLY A 208 13.49 -2.07 -19.35
CA GLY A 208 12.09 -1.62 -19.24
C GLY A 208 11.96 -0.14 -18.87
N ALA A 209 12.80 0.37 -17.96
CA ALA A 209 12.81 1.80 -17.60
C ALA A 209 13.22 2.69 -18.79
N ARG A 210 14.26 2.28 -19.56
CA ARG A 210 14.67 3.02 -20.77
C ARG A 210 13.62 2.97 -21.85
N LEU A 211 12.95 1.83 -22.02
CA LEU A 211 11.84 1.68 -22.96
C LEU A 211 10.67 2.58 -22.59
N MET A 212 10.26 2.61 -21.33
CA MET A 212 9.24 3.54 -20.85
C MET A 212 9.59 5.00 -21.18
N ASN A 213 10.86 5.39 -20.96
CA ASN A 213 11.33 6.74 -21.31
C ASN A 213 11.18 7.02 -22.82
N GLN A 214 11.57 6.08 -23.67
CA GLN A 214 11.46 6.22 -25.12
C GLN A 214 10.00 6.38 -25.57
N LEU A 215 9.11 5.54 -25.05
CA LEU A 215 7.67 5.58 -25.39
C LEU A 215 7.02 6.88 -24.92
N ALA A 216 7.29 7.32 -23.70
CA ALA A 216 6.71 8.56 -23.16
C ALA A 216 7.20 9.79 -23.95
N VAL A 217 8.49 9.89 -24.23
CA VAL A 217 9.07 10.98 -25.04
C VAL A 217 8.47 10.98 -26.45
N ALA A 218 8.38 9.83 -27.12
CA ALA A 218 7.81 9.72 -28.46
C ALA A 218 6.30 10.04 -28.49
N ALA A 219 5.59 9.75 -27.40
CA ALA A 219 4.18 10.07 -27.21
C ALA A 219 3.94 11.54 -26.82
N GLY A 220 4.98 12.33 -26.57
CA GLY A 220 4.86 13.71 -26.08
C GLY A 220 4.38 13.83 -24.62
N VAL A 221 4.42 12.72 -23.85
CA VAL A 221 4.04 12.72 -22.43
C VAL A 221 5.26 13.05 -21.57
N PRO A 222 5.20 14.07 -20.69
CA PRO A 222 6.31 14.41 -19.79
C PRO A 222 6.72 13.22 -18.94
N ILE A 223 8.04 12.97 -18.84
CA ILE A 223 8.61 11.90 -18.05
C ILE A 223 9.79 12.40 -17.21
N HIS A 224 9.86 11.94 -15.97
CA HIS A 224 10.84 12.40 -15.00
C HIS A 224 11.45 11.24 -14.22
N ARG A 225 12.71 11.40 -13.78
CA ARG A 225 13.27 10.57 -12.70
C ARG A 225 12.67 11.02 -11.39
N ILE A 226 12.20 10.06 -10.60
CA ILE A 226 11.65 10.33 -9.28
C ILE A 226 12.67 10.04 -8.18
N ASN A 227 12.48 10.65 -7.01
CA ASN A 227 13.19 10.24 -5.83
C ASN A 227 12.70 8.84 -5.42
N THR A 228 13.62 7.91 -5.31
CA THR A 228 13.34 6.52 -4.93
C THR A 228 14.10 6.21 -3.64
N ALA A 229 13.40 5.77 -2.62
CA ALA A 229 13.99 5.39 -1.33
C ALA A 229 14.70 4.03 -1.45
N SER A 230 15.81 4.02 -2.18
CA SER A 230 16.61 2.84 -2.51
C SER A 230 18.09 3.10 -2.25
N ASP A 231 18.77 2.12 -1.67
CA ASP A 231 20.24 2.13 -1.58
C ASP A 231 20.84 1.70 -2.92
N TRP A 232 21.26 2.68 -3.70
CA TRP A 232 21.84 2.47 -5.02
C TRP A 232 23.18 1.73 -4.98
N ASN A 233 23.91 1.74 -3.86
CA ASN A 233 25.13 0.95 -3.72
C ASN A 233 24.81 -0.54 -3.57
N VAL A 234 23.74 -0.87 -2.85
CA VAL A 234 23.24 -2.24 -2.77
C VAL A 234 22.81 -2.74 -4.14
N ILE A 235 22.11 -1.93 -4.93
CA ILE A 235 21.69 -2.30 -6.29
C ILE A 235 22.91 -2.47 -7.22
N ARG A 236 23.93 -1.60 -7.11
CA ARG A 236 25.21 -1.82 -7.82
C ARG A 236 25.88 -3.14 -7.43
N ASP A 237 25.85 -3.47 -6.15
CA ASP A 237 26.40 -4.74 -5.67
C ASP A 237 25.63 -5.95 -6.22
N GLU A 238 24.31 -5.84 -6.42
CA GLU A 238 23.53 -6.84 -7.14
C GLU A 238 23.99 -6.96 -8.62
N ILE A 239 24.10 -5.83 -9.33
CA ILE A 239 24.53 -5.78 -10.74
C ILE A 239 25.91 -6.42 -10.93
N TYR A 240 26.82 -6.19 -9.99
CA TYR A 240 28.20 -6.73 -10.05
C TYR A 240 28.33 -8.13 -9.41
N GLY A 241 27.25 -8.76 -8.98
CA GLY A 241 27.26 -10.08 -8.37
C GLY A 241 27.93 -10.15 -6.98
N ARG A 242 28.10 -9.02 -6.31
CA ARG A 242 28.64 -8.93 -4.93
C ARG A 242 27.56 -9.12 -3.86
N ARG A 243 26.30 -9.09 -4.27
CA ARG A 243 25.14 -9.29 -3.42
C ARG A 243 24.10 -10.13 -4.16
N ARG A 244 23.25 -10.85 -3.41
CA ARG A 244 22.13 -11.58 -3.99
C ARG A 244 21.25 -10.67 -4.83
N PRO A 245 20.80 -11.12 -5.99
CA PRO A 245 19.88 -10.35 -6.82
C PRO A 245 18.50 -10.23 -6.13
N CYS A 246 17.88 -9.07 -6.27
CA CYS A 246 16.55 -8.76 -5.80
C CYS A 246 15.94 -7.69 -6.71
N ALA A 247 16.42 -6.44 -6.64
CA ALA A 247 15.97 -5.37 -7.52
C ALA A 247 16.19 -5.69 -9.01
N ILE A 248 17.37 -6.21 -9.37
CA ILE A 248 17.70 -6.53 -10.76
C ILE A 248 16.88 -7.69 -11.35
N GLU A 249 16.25 -8.49 -10.51
CA GLU A 249 15.34 -9.58 -10.91
C GLU A 249 13.86 -9.23 -10.71
N GLY A 250 13.54 -7.96 -10.47
CA GLY A 250 12.16 -7.50 -10.31
C GLY A 250 11.45 -7.99 -9.04
N ASP A 251 12.19 -8.42 -8.03
CA ASP A 251 11.63 -8.90 -6.76
C ASP A 251 11.39 -7.71 -5.83
N ILE A 252 10.21 -7.09 -5.94
CA ILE A 252 9.89 -5.79 -5.33
C ILE A 252 8.69 -5.80 -4.38
N TRP A 253 7.84 -6.86 -4.41
CA TRP A 253 6.53 -6.82 -3.75
C TRP A 253 6.54 -7.28 -2.28
N TYR A 254 7.40 -8.22 -1.91
CA TYR A 254 7.41 -8.85 -0.59
C TYR A 254 8.70 -8.56 0.18
N GLY A 255 9.06 -7.29 0.29
CA GLY A 255 10.29 -6.87 0.94
C GLY A 255 11.47 -6.78 -0.04
N ALA A 256 12.69 -6.85 0.47
CA ALA A 256 13.92 -6.79 -0.32
C ALA A 256 15.03 -7.60 0.37
N ASN A 257 15.23 -8.84 -0.05
CA ASN A 257 16.23 -9.73 0.56
C ASN A 257 17.68 -9.23 0.40
N SER A 258 17.98 -8.44 -0.65
CA SER A 258 19.28 -7.75 -0.77
C SER A 258 19.44 -6.58 0.21
N GLY A 259 18.32 -6.06 0.73
CA GLY A 259 18.31 -4.92 1.63
C GLY A 259 18.32 -3.54 0.94
N TYR A 260 18.09 -3.46 -0.37
CA TYR A 260 18.16 -2.20 -1.13
C TYR A 260 17.09 -1.16 -0.73
N LYS A 261 15.92 -1.57 -0.23
CA LYS A 261 14.89 -0.63 0.20
C LYS A 261 15.31 0.12 1.47
N ASN A 262 15.24 1.45 1.43
CA ASN A 262 15.34 2.32 2.58
C ASN A 262 13.95 2.42 3.24
N SER A 263 13.56 1.37 3.96
CA SER A 263 12.30 1.29 4.67
C SER A 263 12.35 2.00 6.02
N LEU A 264 11.18 2.31 6.58
CA LEU A 264 11.04 3.13 7.81
C LEU A 264 11.72 2.51 9.05
N ASP A 265 11.86 1.19 9.09
CA ASP A 265 12.60 0.48 10.14
C ASP A 265 14.11 0.78 10.14
N LYS A 266 14.66 1.25 9.01
CA LYS A 266 16.08 1.61 8.84
C LYS A 266 16.38 3.09 9.08
N ASN A 267 15.36 3.93 9.12
CA ASN A 267 15.51 5.39 9.26
C ASN A 267 14.64 5.95 10.40
N TYR A 268 13.43 6.40 10.16
CA TYR A 268 12.59 7.04 11.20
C TYR A 268 12.44 6.21 12.47
N LEU A 269 12.08 4.93 12.37
CA LEU A 269 11.92 4.08 13.55
C LEU A 269 13.25 3.77 14.23
N LYS A 270 14.30 3.54 13.43
CA LYS A 270 15.63 3.33 14.01
C LYS A 270 16.09 4.53 14.82
N HIS A 271 15.96 5.74 14.27
CA HIS A 271 16.31 6.97 14.98
C HIS A 271 15.42 7.18 16.21
N ALA A 272 14.14 6.83 16.13
CA ALA A 272 13.24 6.90 17.26
C ALA A 272 13.66 5.95 18.40
N GLU A 273 13.93 4.68 18.07
CA GLU A 273 14.38 3.68 19.06
C GLU A 273 15.77 3.99 19.62
N ASP A 274 16.71 4.46 18.79
CA ASP A 274 18.07 4.85 19.20
C ASP A 274 18.06 6.01 20.22
N SER A 275 17.03 6.84 20.26
CA SER A 275 16.84 7.92 21.23
C SER A 275 16.64 7.41 22.66
N GLY A 276 16.21 6.17 22.84
CA GLY A 276 15.84 5.58 24.12
C GLY A 276 14.44 5.99 24.63
N TYR A 277 13.73 6.91 23.98
CA TYR A 277 12.37 7.34 24.34
C TYR A 277 11.26 6.56 23.67
N VAL A 278 11.56 5.75 22.64
CA VAL A 278 10.57 5.00 21.87
C VAL A 278 10.81 3.50 21.98
N LYS A 279 9.72 2.77 22.22
CA LYS A 279 9.71 1.31 22.19
C LYS A 279 8.70 0.82 21.16
N VAL A 280 9.17 0.16 20.10
CA VAL A 280 8.31 -0.52 19.14
C VAL A 280 8.01 -1.94 19.63
N GLN A 281 6.72 -2.29 19.75
CA GLN A 281 6.25 -3.61 20.13
C GLN A 281 5.54 -4.27 18.93
N PRO A 282 6.20 -5.21 18.25
CA PRO A 282 5.60 -5.99 17.18
C PRO A 282 4.66 -7.06 17.74
N LEU A 283 3.83 -7.64 16.87
CA LEU A 283 2.86 -8.70 17.18
C LEU A 283 1.85 -8.28 18.26
N CYS A 284 1.47 -7.00 18.23
CA CYS A 284 0.49 -6.39 19.13
C CYS A 284 -0.72 -5.93 18.33
N ASN A 285 -1.74 -6.78 18.22
CA ASN A 285 -2.96 -6.49 17.48
C ASN A 285 -3.95 -5.72 18.35
N VAL A 286 -4.19 -4.44 18.04
CA VAL A 286 -5.13 -3.59 18.77
C VAL A 286 -6.56 -4.01 18.50
N LEU A 287 -7.35 -4.17 19.55
CA LEU A 287 -8.72 -4.68 19.53
C LEU A 287 -9.74 -3.60 19.84
N GLU A 288 -9.47 -2.75 20.87
CA GLU A 288 -10.41 -1.77 21.37
C GLU A 288 -9.71 -0.49 21.82
N ILE A 289 -10.39 0.63 21.61
CA ILE A 289 -9.95 1.96 22.02
C ILE A 289 -11.09 2.60 22.82
N ALA A 290 -10.77 3.16 23.98
CA ALA A 290 -11.71 3.94 24.77
C ALA A 290 -11.01 5.15 25.40
N GLU A 291 -11.75 6.23 25.66
CA GLU A 291 -11.31 7.34 26.49
C GLU A 291 -12.02 7.26 27.84
N LYS A 292 -11.28 7.42 28.92
CA LYS A 292 -11.79 7.46 30.30
C LYS A 292 -10.98 8.45 31.13
N GLY A 293 -11.66 9.50 31.59
CA GLY A 293 -11.03 10.50 32.48
C GLY A 293 -9.86 11.24 31.84
N GLY A 294 -9.95 11.57 30.57
CA GLY A 294 -8.92 12.30 29.81
C GLY A 294 -7.73 11.42 29.40
N LYS A 295 -7.82 10.09 29.50
CA LYS A 295 -6.78 9.14 29.10
C LYS A 295 -7.31 8.10 28.11
N TYR A 296 -6.45 7.65 27.21
CA TYR A 296 -6.76 6.61 26.23
C TYR A 296 -6.42 5.23 26.79
N HIS A 297 -7.40 4.34 26.75
CA HIS A 297 -7.30 2.95 27.15
C HIS A 297 -7.33 2.09 25.89
N VAL A 298 -6.21 1.48 25.53
CA VAL A 298 -6.08 0.67 24.32
C VAL A 298 -5.84 -0.78 24.70
N THR A 299 -6.81 -1.64 24.40
CA THR A 299 -6.72 -3.10 24.60
C THR A 299 -6.15 -3.75 23.36
N TYR A 300 -5.17 -4.63 23.52
CA TYR A 300 -4.55 -5.35 22.40
C TYR A 300 -4.29 -6.81 22.77
N ALA A 301 -4.25 -7.65 21.73
CA ALA A 301 -3.78 -9.01 21.82
C ALA A 301 -2.30 -9.09 21.44
N ARG A 302 -1.48 -9.69 22.29
CA ARG A 302 -0.19 -10.21 21.86
C ARG A 302 -0.41 -11.52 21.13
N ILE A 303 0.12 -11.64 19.94
CA ILE A 303 -0.05 -12.82 19.09
C ILE A 303 1.30 -13.50 18.83
N ASP A 304 1.24 -14.78 18.47
CA ASP A 304 2.39 -15.49 17.93
C ASP A 304 2.49 -15.33 16.40
N GLU A 305 3.46 -15.99 15.80
CA GLU A 305 3.70 -15.93 14.35
C GLU A 305 2.62 -16.63 13.51
N HIS A 306 1.70 -17.35 14.12
CA HIS A 306 0.52 -17.96 13.47
C HIS A 306 -0.78 -17.19 13.78
N GLY A 307 -0.69 -16.05 14.47
CA GLY A 307 -1.81 -15.21 14.85
C GLY A 307 -2.63 -15.72 16.04
N ASN A 308 -2.11 -16.68 16.82
CA ASN A 308 -2.77 -17.12 18.03
C ASN A 308 -2.58 -16.09 19.15
N GLU A 309 -3.64 -15.77 19.88
CA GLU A 309 -3.58 -14.87 21.02
C GLU A 309 -2.81 -15.53 22.19
N LEU A 310 -1.71 -14.92 22.58
CA LEU A 310 -0.89 -15.34 23.70
C LEU A 310 -1.29 -14.68 25.02
N ALA A 311 -1.71 -13.43 24.94
CA ALA A 311 -2.15 -12.64 26.08
C ALA A 311 -2.97 -11.44 25.62
N ARG A 312 -3.88 -10.98 26.47
CA ARG A 312 -4.60 -9.72 26.29
C ARG A 312 -4.11 -8.71 27.32
N GLU A 313 -3.66 -7.56 26.85
CA GLU A 313 -3.04 -6.52 27.66
C GLU A 313 -3.65 -5.15 27.31
N LYS A 314 -3.36 -4.14 28.12
CA LYS A 314 -3.88 -2.79 27.96
C LYS A 314 -2.78 -1.75 28.16
N TYR A 315 -2.74 -0.75 27.27
CA TYR A 315 -2.04 0.51 27.52
C TYR A 315 -3.00 1.61 27.96
N ILE A 316 -2.52 2.46 28.87
CA ILE A 316 -3.17 3.72 29.27
C ILE A 316 -2.19 4.83 28.94
N SER A 317 -2.60 5.80 28.10
CA SER A 317 -1.76 6.91 27.66
C SER A 317 -2.46 8.26 27.80
N ASP A 318 -1.67 9.33 27.86
CA ASP A 318 -2.19 10.71 27.92
C ASP A 318 -2.63 11.17 26.52
N CYS A 319 -1.95 10.72 25.46
CA CYS A 319 -2.33 10.99 24.08
C CYS A 319 -2.19 9.73 23.22
N LEU A 320 -2.94 9.71 22.10
CA LEU A 320 -3.04 8.58 21.18
C LEU A 320 -2.86 9.06 19.73
N PHE A 321 -1.91 8.46 19.02
CA PHE A 321 -1.64 8.71 17.61
C PHE A 321 -2.07 7.51 16.78
N MET A 322 -2.97 7.75 15.83
CA MET A 322 -3.46 6.73 14.90
C MET A 322 -2.56 6.72 13.66
N GLY A 323 -1.82 5.63 13.48
CA GLY A 323 -0.86 5.37 12.41
C GLY A 323 -1.02 3.98 11.77
N ALA A 324 -2.21 3.35 11.93
CA ALA A 324 -2.49 1.98 11.46
C ALA A 324 -2.87 1.89 9.96
N GLY A 325 -2.68 2.96 9.22
CA GLY A 325 -3.06 3.10 7.81
C GLY A 325 -4.55 3.37 7.63
N SER A 326 -4.95 3.82 6.43
CA SER A 326 -6.34 4.23 6.16
C SER A 326 -7.36 3.19 6.62
N MET A 327 -7.16 1.92 6.27
CA MET A 327 -8.09 0.84 6.65
C MET A 327 -8.07 0.56 8.15
N GLY A 328 -6.90 0.38 8.75
CA GLY A 328 -6.76 0.03 10.17
C GLY A 328 -7.23 1.14 11.10
N THR A 329 -6.78 2.36 10.87
CA THR A 329 -7.17 3.55 11.66
C THR A 329 -8.67 3.78 11.58
N THR A 330 -9.24 3.77 10.37
CA THR A 330 -10.67 4.02 10.19
C THR A 330 -11.53 2.94 10.84
N LYS A 331 -11.21 1.66 10.61
CA LYS A 331 -11.97 0.55 11.20
C LYS A 331 -11.92 0.58 12.74
N LEU A 332 -10.77 0.88 13.34
CA LEU A 332 -10.64 0.99 14.80
C LEU A 332 -11.49 2.15 15.36
N LEU A 333 -11.49 3.32 14.72
CA LEU A 333 -12.24 4.48 15.21
C LEU A 333 -13.75 4.33 14.97
N VAL A 334 -14.18 3.82 13.82
CA VAL A 334 -15.61 3.51 13.56
C VAL A 334 -16.12 2.52 14.60
N LYS A 335 -15.38 1.44 14.85
CA LYS A 335 -15.73 0.44 15.88
C LYS A 335 -15.78 1.06 17.27
N ALA A 336 -14.77 1.87 17.65
CA ALA A 336 -14.71 2.52 18.95
C ALA A 336 -15.89 3.47 19.20
N LYS A 337 -16.34 4.19 18.16
CA LYS A 337 -17.54 5.04 18.23
C LYS A 337 -18.78 4.22 18.52
N HIS A 338 -19.05 3.20 17.71
CA HIS A 338 -20.28 2.39 17.81
C HIS A 338 -20.34 1.54 19.07
N LYS A 339 -19.18 1.08 19.58
CA LYS A 339 -19.11 0.33 20.86
C LYS A 339 -19.07 1.22 22.11
N GLY A 340 -19.16 2.54 21.95
CA GLY A 340 -19.18 3.49 23.07
C GLY A 340 -17.85 3.74 23.75
N GLY A 341 -16.73 3.26 23.17
CA GLY A 341 -15.37 3.56 23.65
C GLY A 341 -14.97 5.01 23.35
N LEU A 342 -15.43 5.53 22.21
CA LEU A 342 -15.23 6.92 21.76
C LEU A 342 -16.55 7.50 21.18
N PRO A 343 -17.63 7.65 22.00
CA PRO A 343 -18.95 8.01 21.51
C PRO A 343 -19.03 9.44 20.94
N ASN A 344 -18.11 10.35 21.31
CA ASN A 344 -18.12 11.74 20.88
C ASN A 344 -17.37 11.98 19.56
N LEU A 345 -16.90 10.92 18.87
CA LEU A 345 -16.33 11.07 17.54
C LEU A 345 -17.35 11.68 16.57
N ASP A 346 -16.89 12.59 15.72
CA ASP A 346 -17.69 13.22 14.69
C ASP A 346 -18.35 12.20 13.75
N ASP A 347 -19.53 12.51 13.21
CA ASP A 347 -20.28 11.60 12.32
C ASP A 347 -19.60 11.40 10.96
N SER A 348 -18.66 12.25 10.60
CA SER A 348 -17.83 12.10 9.40
C SER A 348 -16.71 11.05 9.52
N ILE A 349 -16.52 10.45 10.70
CA ILE A 349 -15.64 9.28 10.84
C ILE A 349 -16.13 8.13 9.94
N GLY A 350 -15.23 7.58 9.16
CA GLY A 350 -15.54 6.53 8.18
C GLY A 350 -15.95 7.07 6.81
N GLN A 351 -16.10 8.37 6.65
CA GLN A 351 -16.50 9.01 5.39
C GLN A 351 -15.27 9.45 4.55
N MET A 352 -15.51 9.80 3.29
CA MET A 352 -14.51 10.38 2.39
C MET A 352 -13.30 9.47 2.16
N TRP A 353 -13.51 8.17 2.04
CA TRP A 353 -12.49 7.22 1.65
C TRP A 353 -12.31 7.18 0.12
N GLY A 354 -11.08 6.94 -0.35
CA GLY A 354 -10.77 6.82 -1.77
C GLY A 354 -9.62 5.84 -2.02
N ASN A 355 -9.57 5.33 -3.26
CA ASN A 355 -8.60 4.36 -3.73
C ASN A 355 -7.39 5.00 -4.43
N ASN A 356 -7.15 6.30 -4.27
CA ASN A 356 -6.08 7.06 -4.93
C ASN A 356 -6.15 7.05 -6.48
N GLY A 357 -7.24 6.59 -7.07
CA GLY A 357 -7.37 6.41 -8.52
C GLY A 357 -6.45 5.34 -9.08
N ASP A 358 -6.14 4.30 -8.30
CA ASP A 358 -5.26 3.21 -8.70
C ASP A 358 -5.84 2.41 -9.87
N THR A 359 -4.99 2.17 -10.86
CA THR A 359 -5.24 1.31 -12.01
C THR A 359 -3.99 0.56 -12.39
N PHE A 360 -4.16 -0.57 -13.05
CA PHE A 360 -3.09 -1.35 -13.62
C PHE A 360 -3.35 -1.51 -15.12
N GLY A 361 -2.30 -1.44 -15.93
CA GLY A 361 -2.48 -1.67 -17.34
C GLY A 361 -1.18 -2.07 -18.01
N HIS A 362 -1.30 -2.85 -19.07
CA HIS A 362 -0.17 -3.30 -19.85
C HIS A 362 -0.51 -3.37 -21.33
N PHE A 363 0.52 -3.47 -22.15
CA PHE A 363 0.43 -3.82 -23.57
C PHE A 363 1.72 -4.50 -24.03
N SER A 364 1.61 -5.33 -25.07
CA SER A 364 2.74 -6.01 -25.70
C SER A 364 3.35 -5.18 -26.82
N ILE A 365 4.69 -5.18 -26.92
CA ILE A 365 5.43 -4.44 -27.95
C ILE A 365 6.01 -5.36 -29.05
N GLY A 366 5.77 -6.68 -28.93
CA GLY A 366 6.26 -7.70 -29.87
C GLY A 366 7.79 -7.92 -29.85
N SER A 367 8.45 -7.52 -28.77
CA SER A 367 9.88 -7.75 -28.51
C SER A 367 10.13 -7.66 -26.99
N PRO A 368 11.22 -8.26 -26.45
CA PRO A 368 11.47 -8.24 -25.02
C PRO A 368 11.44 -6.83 -24.42
N ALA A 369 10.57 -6.59 -23.44
CA ALA A 369 10.32 -5.29 -22.80
C ALA A 369 11.07 -5.07 -21.49
N GLY A 370 11.77 -6.09 -20.97
CA GLY A 370 12.41 -6.05 -19.65
C GLY A 370 11.41 -6.13 -18.49
N SER A 371 10.26 -6.77 -18.72
CA SER A 371 9.16 -6.85 -17.75
C SER A 371 9.45 -7.71 -16.50
N HIS A 372 10.52 -8.49 -16.50
CA HIS A 372 10.88 -9.37 -15.38
C HIS A 372 12.14 -8.92 -14.63
N GLU A 373 12.59 -7.70 -14.82
CA GLU A 373 13.83 -7.20 -14.25
C GLU A 373 13.79 -5.70 -13.95
N GLY A 374 14.75 -5.20 -13.15
CA GLY A 374 15.00 -3.78 -12.99
C GLY A 374 13.98 -3.03 -12.13
N GLY A 375 13.74 -3.48 -10.91
CA GLY A 375 12.95 -2.74 -9.93
C GLY A 375 13.80 -1.92 -8.95
N PRO A 376 13.16 -1.14 -8.07
CA PRO A 376 11.79 -0.67 -8.13
C PRO A 376 11.56 0.36 -9.27
N ALA A 377 10.35 0.88 -9.41
CA ALA A 377 10.04 1.89 -10.44
C ALA A 377 10.82 3.21 -10.20
N HIS A 378 11.38 3.80 -11.26
CA HIS A 378 12.33 4.93 -11.16
C HIS A 378 11.95 6.15 -11.97
N LEU A 379 11.06 5.95 -12.95
CA LEU A 379 10.57 6.98 -13.85
C LEU A 379 9.06 7.12 -13.68
N VAL A 380 8.59 8.35 -13.81
CA VAL A 380 7.17 8.66 -13.80
C VAL A 380 6.81 9.45 -15.05
N ALA A 381 5.81 8.97 -15.79
CA ALA A 381 5.18 9.71 -16.86
C ALA A 381 3.93 10.42 -16.31
N THR A 382 3.79 11.72 -16.60
CA THR A 382 2.78 12.60 -16.05
C THR A 382 1.88 13.17 -17.15
N ASP A 383 0.88 12.39 -17.56
CA ASP A 383 -0.16 12.82 -18.51
C ASP A 383 -1.22 13.66 -17.77
N TRP A 384 -0.78 14.77 -17.17
CA TRP A 384 -1.60 15.59 -16.27
C TRP A 384 -2.44 16.65 -16.98
N LYS A 385 -2.00 17.11 -18.16
CA LYS A 385 -2.64 18.22 -18.88
C LYS A 385 -3.40 17.77 -20.12
N ASP A 386 -2.88 16.76 -20.81
CA ASP A 386 -3.37 16.37 -22.14
C ASP A 386 -4.25 15.11 -22.13
N ASN A 387 -4.56 14.55 -20.96
CA ASN A 387 -5.55 13.49 -20.82
C ASN A 387 -6.94 14.13 -20.63
N PRO A 388 -7.89 13.90 -21.55
CA PRO A 388 -9.21 14.55 -21.51
C PRO A 388 -10.07 14.12 -20.31
N MET A 389 -9.70 13.02 -19.65
CA MET A 389 -10.39 12.50 -18.47
C MET A 389 -9.80 13.03 -17.16
N GLY A 390 -8.76 13.87 -17.21
CA GLY A 390 -8.04 14.44 -16.06
C GLY A 390 -6.68 13.79 -15.82
N PRO A 391 -5.93 14.24 -14.80
CA PRO A 391 -4.55 13.84 -14.56
C PRO A 391 -4.37 12.34 -14.42
N GLN A 392 -3.40 11.78 -15.17
CA GLN A 392 -2.97 10.40 -15.11
C GLN A 392 -1.47 10.32 -14.90
N THR A 393 -1.05 9.61 -13.87
CA THR A 393 0.34 9.24 -13.64
C THR A 393 0.54 7.78 -14.04
N CYS A 394 1.63 7.47 -14.72
CA CYS A 394 2.02 6.11 -15.06
C CYS A 394 3.44 5.82 -14.60
N ILE A 395 3.64 4.69 -13.96
CA ILE A 395 4.93 4.20 -13.50
C ILE A 395 5.10 2.76 -13.99
N ALA A 396 6.12 2.49 -14.80
CA ALA A 396 6.43 1.13 -15.20
C ALA A 396 7.17 0.39 -14.09
N TYR A 397 6.85 -0.88 -13.92
CA TYR A 397 7.48 -1.75 -12.93
C TYR A 397 7.56 -3.20 -13.43
N PRO A 398 8.51 -4.02 -12.91
CA PRO A 398 8.59 -5.42 -13.29
C PRO A 398 7.41 -6.23 -12.77
N ASP A 399 6.90 -7.11 -13.63
CA ASP A 399 5.82 -8.03 -13.31
C ASP A 399 6.05 -9.40 -13.96
N HIS A 400 6.36 -10.38 -13.13
CA HIS A 400 6.63 -11.76 -13.56
C HIS A 400 5.39 -12.52 -14.03
N THR A 401 4.19 -11.95 -13.87
CA THR A 401 2.94 -12.56 -14.30
C THR A 401 2.65 -12.33 -15.77
N LEU A 402 3.33 -11.37 -16.40
CA LEU A 402 3.13 -10.98 -17.79
C LEU A 402 4.13 -11.65 -18.73
N PRO A 403 3.80 -11.73 -20.03
CA PRO A 403 4.77 -12.10 -21.06
C PRO A 403 5.97 -11.15 -21.09
N GLN A 404 7.13 -11.65 -21.54
CA GLN A 404 8.37 -10.87 -21.58
C GLN A 404 8.33 -9.65 -22.52
N ASP A 405 7.43 -9.63 -23.47
CA ASP A 405 7.21 -8.54 -24.42
C ASP A 405 6.15 -7.53 -23.96
N ALA A 406 5.53 -7.74 -22.80
CA ALA A 406 4.59 -6.80 -22.20
C ALA A 406 5.32 -5.78 -21.32
N ILE A 407 4.82 -4.57 -21.25
CA ILE A 407 5.24 -3.55 -20.30
C ILE A 407 4.09 -3.22 -19.37
N GLN A 408 4.32 -3.37 -18.06
CA GLN A 408 3.32 -3.14 -17.01
C GLN A 408 3.43 -1.73 -16.45
N TYR A 409 2.28 -1.11 -16.20
CA TYR A 409 2.17 0.20 -15.58
C TYR A 409 1.22 0.17 -14.38
N LEU A 410 1.62 0.84 -13.31
CA LEU A 410 0.74 1.32 -12.25
C LEU A 410 0.30 2.73 -12.62
N GLY A 411 -0.99 2.97 -12.63
CA GLY A 411 -1.59 4.28 -12.83
C GLY A 411 -2.17 4.84 -11.55
N MET A 412 -2.01 6.13 -11.34
CA MET A 412 -2.69 6.91 -10.30
C MET A 412 -3.36 8.12 -10.91
N SER A 413 -4.51 8.48 -10.37
CA SER A 413 -5.28 9.63 -10.84
C SER A 413 -5.94 10.36 -9.67
N ILE A 414 -6.66 11.45 -9.93
CA ILE A 414 -7.48 12.11 -8.91
C ILE A 414 -8.85 11.43 -8.91
N PRO A 415 -9.21 10.71 -7.82
CA PRO A 415 -10.52 10.07 -7.73
C PRO A 415 -11.61 11.11 -7.56
N SER A 416 -12.74 10.93 -8.26
CA SER A 416 -13.94 11.73 -8.10
C SER A 416 -14.95 11.12 -7.13
N GLU A 417 -14.72 9.87 -6.76
CA GLU A 417 -15.66 9.01 -6.08
C GLU A 417 -15.26 8.75 -4.63
N LYS A 418 -16.24 8.42 -3.81
CA LYS A 418 -16.07 8.29 -2.36
C LYS A 418 -16.59 6.95 -1.89
N GLY A 419 -15.79 6.25 -1.09
CA GLY A 419 -16.23 5.15 -0.25
C GLY A 419 -16.56 5.63 1.17
N TYR A 420 -17.20 4.76 1.92
CA TYR A 420 -17.50 4.96 3.34
C TYR A 420 -17.45 3.65 4.09
N PHE A 421 -17.27 3.75 5.41
CA PHE A 421 -17.28 2.60 6.30
C PHE A 421 -18.57 2.57 7.11
N ASP A 422 -19.11 1.37 7.28
CA ASP A 422 -20.25 1.09 8.13
C ASP A 422 -19.93 0.00 9.16
N TYR A 423 -20.62 0.03 10.30
CA TYR A 423 -20.47 -0.93 11.37
C TYR A 423 -21.72 -1.80 11.51
N ASP A 424 -21.56 -3.08 11.28
CA ASP A 424 -22.60 -4.08 11.56
C ASP A 424 -22.46 -4.58 12.99
N GLN A 425 -23.44 -4.23 13.81
CA GLN A 425 -23.50 -4.66 15.23
C GLN A 425 -23.68 -6.18 15.39
N ALA A 426 -24.36 -6.85 14.46
CA ALA A 426 -24.64 -8.28 14.57
C ALA A 426 -23.38 -9.13 14.37
N SER A 427 -22.52 -8.74 13.43
CA SER A 427 -21.26 -9.42 13.14
C SER A 427 -20.03 -8.80 13.83
N ASP A 428 -20.18 -7.68 14.54
CA ASP A 428 -19.09 -6.86 15.13
C ASP A 428 -18.03 -6.45 14.09
N LYS A 429 -18.46 -6.22 12.83
CA LYS A 429 -17.57 -5.95 11.69
C LYS A 429 -17.75 -4.53 11.17
N VAL A 430 -16.62 -3.89 10.82
CA VAL A 430 -16.59 -2.65 10.03
C VAL A 430 -16.25 -3.01 8.59
N THR A 431 -17.07 -2.58 7.65
CA THR A 431 -16.93 -2.85 6.21
C THR A 431 -16.80 -1.55 5.44
N LEU A 432 -15.88 -1.50 4.48
CA LEU A 432 -15.81 -0.44 3.48
C LEU A 432 -16.81 -0.74 2.36
N HIS A 433 -17.56 0.27 1.94
CA HIS A 433 -18.44 0.25 0.77
C HIS A 433 -17.90 1.14 -0.33
N TRP A 434 -17.75 0.57 -1.54
CA TRP A 434 -17.25 1.26 -2.73
C TRP A 434 -18.18 1.02 -3.91
N ALA A 435 -18.65 2.09 -4.55
CA ALA A 435 -19.53 1.97 -5.71
C ALA A 435 -18.72 1.66 -6.98
N ASN A 436 -18.95 0.49 -7.57
CA ASN A 436 -18.25 0.02 -8.77
C ASN A 436 -18.47 0.87 -10.03
N ALA A 437 -19.52 1.73 -10.06
CA ALA A 437 -19.81 2.60 -11.21
C ALA A 437 -18.65 3.56 -11.57
N ASN A 438 -17.69 3.72 -10.70
CA ASN A 438 -16.59 4.67 -10.80
C ASN A 438 -15.32 4.07 -11.42
N THR A 439 -15.25 2.77 -11.43
CA THR A 439 -14.11 1.98 -11.89
C THR A 439 -13.82 2.25 -13.38
N GLU A 440 -14.84 2.33 -14.22
CA GLU A 440 -14.65 2.50 -15.67
C GLU A 440 -14.04 3.86 -16.07
N LYS A 441 -14.40 4.95 -15.41
CA LYS A 441 -13.79 6.27 -15.69
C LYS A 441 -12.29 6.27 -15.40
N THR A 442 -11.89 5.63 -14.30
CA THR A 442 -10.49 5.52 -13.92
C THR A 442 -9.73 4.61 -14.88
N ARG A 443 -10.33 3.51 -15.32
CA ARG A 443 -9.76 2.61 -16.33
C ARG A 443 -9.62 3.30 -17.69
N GLU A 444 -10.63 4.06 -18.13
CA GLU A 444 -10.58 4.78 -19.41
C GLU A 444 -9.47 5.83 -19.41
N ARG A 445 -9.27 6.55 -18.32
CA ARG A 445 -8.16 7.50 -18.16
C ARG A 445 -6.81 6.83 -18.40
N MET A 446 -6.60 5.66 -17.79
CA MET A 446 -5.40 4.86 -17.98
C MET A 446 -5.27 4.38 -19.43
N ARG A 447 -6.36 3.86 -20.02
CA ARG A 447 -6.38 3.36 -21.41
C ARG A 447 -5.95 4.44 -22.41
N LEU A 448 -6.42 5.68 -22.23
CA LEU A 448 -6.05 6.81 -23.08
C LEU A 448 -4.54 7.08 -23.05
N THR A 449 -3.92 7.08 -21.86
CA THR A 449 -2.47 7.28 -21.73
C THR A 449 -1.68 6.12 -22.34
N LEU A 450 -2.09 4.86 -22.07
CA LEU A 450 -1.43 3.69 -22.67
C LEU A 450 -1.58 3.66 -24.19
N THR A 451 -2.70 4.15 -24.72
CA THR A 451 -2.90 4.27 -26.18
C THR A 451 -1.88 5.24 -26.79
N LYS A 452 -1.60 6.39 -26.15
CA LYS A 452 -0.54 7.30 -26.59
C LYS A 452 0.82 6.60 -26.65
N PHE A 453 1.17 5.82 -25.61
CA PHE A 453 2.42 5.07 -25.58
C PHE A 453 2.49 3.99 -26.66
N ALA A 454 1.45 3.19 -26.82
CA ALA A 454 1.39 2.13 -27.83
C ALA A 454 1.48 2.68 -29.25
N GLN A 455 0.78 3.80 -29.54
CA GLN A 455 0.82 4.47 -30.83
C GLN A 455 2.17 5.12 -31.17
N SER A 456 3.01 5.39 -30.16
CA SER A 456 4.33 6.00 -30.32
C SER A 456 5.41 5.02 -30.80
N LEU A 457 5.10 3.73 -30.92
CA LEU A 457 6.03 2.76 -31.48
C LEU A 457 6.38 3.12 -32.92
N PRO A 458 7.68 3.04 -33.35
CA PRO A 458 8.13 3.50 -34.65
C PRO A 458 7.55 2.69 -35.82
N ASP A 459 7.25 1.41 -35.59
CA ASP A 459 6.65 0.51 -36.60
C ASP A 459 5.12 0.59 -36.52
N PRO A 460 4.42 1.03 -37.60
CA PRO A 460 2.97 1.20 -37.60
C PRO A 460 2.18 -0.10 -37.33
N GLU A 461 2.66 -1.25 -37.83
CA GLU A 461 1.98 -2.52 -37.59
C GLU A 461 2.15 -2.98 -36.15
N LYS A 462 3.35 -2.80 -35.55
CA LYS A 462 3.57 -3.04 -34.14
C LYS A 462 2.75 -2.09 -33.26
N ALA A 463 2.67 -0.81 -33.61
CA ALA A 463 1.84 0.16 -32.92
C ALA A 463 0.36 -0.27 -32.90
N LYS A 464 -0.16 -0.71 -34.03
CA LYS A 464 -1.53 -1.22 -34.13
C LYS A 464 -1.75 -2.48 -33.28
N GLN A 465 -0.80 -3.41 -33.29
CA GLN A 465 -0.85 -4.62 -32.43
C GLN A 465 -0.76 -4.25 -30.97
N ALA A 466 0.13 -3.33 -30.60
CA ALA A 466 0.28 -2.86 -29.22
C ALA A 466 -1.01 -2.21 -28.69
N VAL A 467 -1.66 -1.34 -29.50
CA VAL A 467 -2.97 -0.76 -29.13
C VAL A 467 -4.02 -1.84 -28.94
N ALA A 468 -4.05 -2.86 -29.81
CA ALA A 468 -5.01 -3.97 -29.70
C ALA A 468 -4.76 -4.88 -28.48
N SER A 469 -3.55 -4.87 -27.92
CA SER A 469 -3.16 -5.67 -26.76
C SER A 469 -3.30 -4.92 -25.43
N ILE A 470 -3.81 -3.68 -25.42
CA ILE A 470 -3.97 -2.91 -24.18
C ILE A 470 -5.03 -3.57 -23.30
N GLU A 471 -4.60 -3.98 -22.12
CA GLU A 471 -5.48 -4.43 -21.04
C GLU A 471 -5.36 -3.47 -19.85
N VAL A 472 -6.49 -3.11 -19.25
CA VAL A 472 -6.56 -2.22 -18.08
C VAL A 472 -7.45 -2.84 -17.03
N GLY A 473 -6.90 -2.98 -15.84
CA GLY A 473 -7.58 -3.45 -14.64
C GLY A 473 -7.48 -2.46 -13.48
N GLY A 474 -7.93 -2.85 -12.29
CA GLY A 474 -7.95 -2.00 -11.10
C GLY A 474 -9.16 -1.07 -11.05
N GLY A 475 -9.09 -0.02 -10.27
CA GLY A 475 -10.23 0.85 -9.92
C GLY A 475 -11.16 0.25 -8.85
N ASP A 476 -11.22 -1.06 -8.76
CA ASP A 476 -11.83 -1.88 -7.71
C ASP A 476 -10.78 -2.64 -6.86
N ALA A 477 -9.50 -2.29 -7.04
CA ALA A 477 -8.39 -2.79 -6.24
C ALA A 477 -7.40 -1.65 -5.98
N THR A 478 -6.83 -1.59 -4.76
CA THR A 478 -5.85 -0.57 -4.43
C THR A 478 -4.80 -1.07 -3.43
N ALA A 479 -3.56 -0.58 -3.60
CA ALA A 479 -2.49 -0.61 -2.61
C ALA A 479 -2.28 0.76 -1.93
N HIS A 480 -3.11 1.75 -2.26
CA HIS A 480 -2.99 3.15 -1.85
C HIS A 480 -4.28 3.68 -1.18
N PRO A 481 -4.87 2.98 -0.19
CA PRO A 481 -6.10 3.43 0.47
C PRO A 481 -5.87 4.75 1.20
N CYS A 482 -6.77 5.72 0.99
CA CYS A 482 -6.73 7.05 1.60
C CYS A 482 -8.09 7.40 2.21
N GLY A 483 -8.11 8.24 3.25
CA GLY A 483 -9.33 8.76 3.86
C GLY A 483 -9.94 7.88 4.95
N GLY A 484 -11.10 8.30 5.43
CA GLY A 484 -11.85 7.71 6.54
C GLY A 484 -11.76 8.49 7.86
N VAL A 485 -10.66 9.26 8.08
CA VAL A 485 -10.52 10.20 9.21
C VAL A 485 -10.02 11.53 8.67
N THR A 486 -10.73 12.06 7.70
CA THR A 486 -10.23 13.00 6.71
C THR A 486 -10.10 14.42 7.25
N MET A 487 -9.03 15.13 6.85
CA MET A 487 -8.81 16.53 7.17
C MET A 487 -9.99 17.41 6.76
N GLY A 488 -10.30 18.41 7.59
CA GLY A 488 -11.43 19.31 7.39
C GLY A 488 -12.80 18.70 7.71
N TYR A 489 -12.89 17.37 7.82
CA TYR A 489 -14.11 16.61 8.15
C TYR A 489 -14.01 16.01 9.55
N ALA A 490 -13.44 14.81 9.69
CA ALA A 490 -13.31 14.10 10.96
C ALA A 490 -12.11 14.58 11.81
N ALA A 491 -11.15 15.23 11.18
CA ALA A 491 -10.01 15.87 11.84
C ALA A 491 -9.85 17.33 11.38
N ASP A 492 -9.12 18.14 12.16
CA ASP A 492 -8.67 19.45 11.71
C ASP A 492 -7.56 19.34 10.65
N HIS A 493 -6.97 20.47 10.21
CA HIS A 493 -5.93 20.45 9.18
C HIS A 493 -4.54 20.00 9.68
N PHE A 494 -4.43 19.60 10.96
CA PHE A 494 -3.21 19.08 11.58
C PHE A 494 -3.39 17.69 12.21
N GLY A 495 -4.52 17.03 11.90
CA GLY A 495 -4.78 15.67 12.34
C GLY A 495 -5.34 15.52 13.75
N ARG A 496 -5.77 16.61 14.43
CA ARG A 496 -6.51 16.51 15.67
C ARG A 496 -7.91 15.98 15.39
N VAL A 497 -8.23 14.80 15.91
CA VAL A 497 -9.52 14.16 15.67
C VAL A 497 -10.61 14.88 16.45
N LYS A 498 -11.68 15.31 15.77
CA LYS A 498 -12.79 16.05 16.38
C LYS A 498 -13.48 15.23 17.47
N GLY A 499 -13.86 15.92 18.56
CA GLY A 499 -14.54 15.32 19.71
C GLY A 499 -13.60 14.86 20.84
N TYR A 500 -12.28 14.77 20.60
CA TYR A 500 -11.34 14.27 21.60
C TYR A 500 -10.03 15.07 21.65
N LYS A 501 -9.65 15.52 22.84
CA LYS A 501 -8.34 16.13 23.06
C LYS A 501 -7.26 15.04 23.19
N GLY A 502 -6.13 15.24 22.50
CA GLY A 502 -5.01 14.29 22.56
C GLY A 502 -5.20 13.04 21.70
N LEU A 503 -6.20 13.02 20.80
CA LEU A 503 -6.37 12.00 19.76
C LEU A 503 -5.97 12.58 18.40
N TYR A 504 -5.02 11.93 17.76
CA TYR A 504 -4.45 12.41 16.50
C TYR A 504 -4.46 11.32 15.43
N VAL A 505 -4.64 11.71 14.17
CA VAL A 505 -4.45 10.88 12.98
C VAL A 505 -3.27 11.40 12.18
N THR A 506 -2.31 10.53 11.87
CA THR A 506 -1.05 10.91 11.18
C THR A 506 -0.79 10.10 9.90
N ASP A 507 -1.66 9.14 9.57
CA ASP A 507 -1.51 8.24 8.43
C ASP A 507 -2.40 8.62 7.24
N ALA A 508 -2.50 7.72 6.25
CA ALA A 508 -3.30 7.95 5.05
C ALA A 508 -4.83 8.06 5.31
N ALA A 509 -5.33 7.71 6.51
CA ALA A 509 -6.71 7.99 6.88
C ALA A 509 -7.03 9.48 6.90
N PHE A 510 -6.00 10.32 7.13
CA PHE A 510 -6.09 11.78 7.12
C PHE A 510 -6.25 12.39 5.73
N ILE A 511 -5.82 11.68 4.69
CA ILE A 511 -5.75 12.16 3.30
C ILE A 511 -7.10 12.03 2.62
N PRO A 512 -7.69 13.13 2.05
CA PRO A 512 -8.97 13.04 1.36
C PRO A 512 -8.85 12.32 0.01
N LEU A 513 -9.48 11.16 -0.14
CA LEU A 513 -9.65 10.39 -1.37
C LEU A 513 -8.36 9.89 -2.04
N GLY A 514 -7.28 10.67 -2.07
CA GLY A 514 -6.03 10.35 -2.74
C GLY A 514 -5.00 11.47 -2.66
N THR A 515 -3.83 11.21 -3.20
CA THR A 515 -2.64 12.08 -3.11
C THR A 515 -2.32 12.79 -4.42
N ALA A 516 -3.35 13.36 -5.07
CA ALA A 516 -3.19 14.25 -6.20
C ALA A 516 -2.49 13.60 -7.42
N ALA A 517 -2.97 12.42 -7.81
CA ALA A 517 -2.41 11.58 -8.87
C ALA A 517 -0.96 11.11 -8.62
N CYS A 518 -0.57 10.91 -7.36
CA CYS A 518 0.77 10.44 -6.98
C CYS A 518 0.70 9.22 -6.06
N ASN A 519 1.83 8.54 -5.85
CA ASN A 519 1.94 7.52 -4.81
C ASN A 519 1.82 8.17 -3.43
N PRO A 520 1.10 7.61 -2.46
CA PRO A 520 0.77 8.30 -1.21
C PRO A 520 1.94 8.40 -0.22
N ALA A 521 3.00 7.62 -0.37
CA ALA A 521 4.09 7.54 0.60
C ALA A 521 4.69 8.91 0.96
N LEU A 522 5.08 9.70 -0.04
CA LEU A 522 5.69 11.02 0.17
C LEU A 522 4.70 12.00 0.80
N THR A 523 3.51 12.10 0.25
CA THR A 523 2.51 13.09 0.70
C THR A 523 1.99 12.73 2.10
N THR A 524 1.72 11.46 2.40
CA THR A 524 1.33 11.02 3.76
C THR A 524 2.42 11.34 4.78
N ALA A 525 3.67 11.05 4.44
CA ALA A 525 4.81 11.36 5.31
C ALA A 525 4.98 12.87 5.54
N ALA A 526 4.87 13.68 4.50
CA ALA A 526 4.98 15.12 4.59
C ALA A 526 3.85 15.74 5.42
N PHE A 527 2.63 15.23 5.31
CA PHE A 527 1.52 15.63 6.20
C PHE A 527 1.75 15.22 7.64
N ALA A 528 2.32 14.03 7.89
CA ALA A 528 2.68 13.62 9.25
C ALA A 528 3.75 14.56 9.85
N GLU A 529 4.78 14.93 9.08
CA GLU A 529 5.80 15.92 9.51
C GLU A 529 5.17 17.27 9.86
N ARG A 530 4.30 17.79 8.99
CA ARG A 530 3.59 19.05 9.20
C ARG A 530 2.70 18.99 10.44
N SER A 531 1.94 17.92 10.60
CA SER A 531 1.05 17.72 11.74
C SER A 531 1.84 17.61 13.05
N MET A 532 2.93 16.86 13.07
CA MET A 532 3.76 16.71 14.26
C MET A 532 4.47 18.01 14.65
N GLN A 533 4.92 18.81 13.70
CA GLN A 533 5.50 20.13 13.99
C GLN A 533 4.50 21.00 14.75
N GLU A 534 3.26 21.08 14.29
CA GLU A 534 2.20 21.86 14.92
C GLU A 534 1.80 21.29 16.28
N ILE A 535 1.51 19.98 16.38
CA ILE A 535 1.07 19.32 17.62
C ILE A 535 2.12 19.48 18.72
N LEU A 536 3.41 19.32 18.40
CA LEU A 536 4.50 19.42 19.37
C LEU A 536 4.77 20.87 19.82
N SER A 537 4.38 21.86 19.05
CA SER A 537 4.54 23.27 19.42
C SER A 537 3.36 23.84 20.19
N THR A 538 2.18 23.22 20.07
CA THR A 538 0.93 23.74 20.68
C THR A 538 0.36 22.82 21.74
N ASP A 539 0.17 21.54 21.44
CA ASP A 539 -0.57 20.60 22.31
C ASP A 539 0.34 19.89 23.32
N LEU A 540 1.61 19.67 22.94
CA LEU A 540 2.62 18.93 23.72
C LEU A 540 3.88 19.77 24.00
N ALA A 541 3.72 21.10 23.98
CA ALA A 541 4.79 22.06 24.26
C ALA A 541 5.37 21.93 25.66
#